data_f4cbdd66a1d64cf5b37bcdf6fb820b17
#
_entry.id   f4cbdd66a1d64cf5b37bcdf6fb820b17
#
_cell.length_a   1.000
_cell.length_b   1.000
_cell.length_c   1.000
_cell.angle_alpha   90.00
_cell.angle_beta   90.00
_cell.angle_gamma   90.00
#
_symmetry.space_group_name_H-M   'P 1'
#
loop_
_entity.id
_entity.type
_entity.pdbx_description
1 polymer ?
#
loop_
_entity_poly.entity_id
_entity_poly.type
_entity_poly.pdbx_seq_one_letter_code
_entity_poly.pdbx_strand_id
1 'polypeptide(L)'
;LRIGSSMVNSQCSMVNSHPRRGRERLASGRAAVWRSRAARAKRQWSMVNSQCSMVNGQWSMVNEKPLANRMLANRVGHTVCRIDELDTLLATTRVMVGTTTTMMQRQQVLGKLHFDIAFVDEASQILEPYLLPFFTLGTIHKFVLVGDQKQLSAVVMQNHDEAAITDASLNDLGLTNCTCSVFDRMLHRLMAMGRTDLYMQIESQGRMHPDLYRFVNASFYRGMLRSVPLSHQQRSLSDFYKHTPMAGTSLMPWLAAERVLFVDCTPGDDGVNDKINSAEATVVAQCLTDIAALYQANHRQLTADHVGIIVPYRNQIAMVRSKLHESGLQRLADATIDTVERYQGSQRDIIIYSFTVRHAGQLAFLTSSTYLESDDPSTEPYPVDRKLNVALTRAREQMVLVGNAALLRRNALFARMIDGMTVVTWGDK
;
A
#
# COMPACT_ATOMS: atom_id res chain seq x y z
N LEU A 1 11.00 -4.97 18.70
CA LEU A 1 10.49 -3.99 19.67
C LEU A 1 9.66 -2.95 18.93
N ARG A 2 8.36 -2.96 19.11
CA ARG A 2 7.47 -1.92 18.65
C ARG A 2 7.15 -1.01 19.83
N ILE A 3 7.45 0.26 19.73
CA ILE A 3 6.88 1.28 20.60
C ILE A 3 5.91 2.06 19.70
N GLY A 4 4.65 2.07 20.10
CA GLY A 4 3.60 2.63 19.31
C GLY A 4 3.70 4.15 19.18
N SER A 5 3.45 4.63 18.03
CA SER A 5 2.66 5.81 17.74
C SER A 5 2.19 5.68 16.30
N SER A 6 0.93 5.91 16.11
CA SER A 6 0.24 5.95 14.85
C SER A 6 0.80 7.06 13.98
N MET A 7 1.68 6.74 13.06
CA MET A 7 1.99 7.48 11.83
C MET A 7 3.35 7.01 11.32
N VAL A 8 3.36 6.40 10.17
CA VAL A 8 4.47 5.86 9.37
C VAL A 8 4.65 4.35 9.55
N ASN A 9 4.06 3.60 8.65
CA ASN A 9 4.18 2.14 8.54
C ASN A 9 5.40 1.69 7.71
N SER A 10 6.44 2.49 7.63
CA SER A 10 7.65 2.11 6.89
C SER A 10 8.52 1.17 7.71
N GLN A 11 8.86 0.02 7.16
CA GLN A 11 9.63 -1.03 7.83
C GLN A 11 11.05 -1.09 7.28
N CYS A 12 12.02 -1.22 8.18
CA CYS A 12 13.40 -1.51 7.84
C CYS A 12 13.79 -2.87 8.42
N SER A 13 14.37 -3.75 7.59
CA SER A 13 14.90 -5.04 8.03
C SER A 13 16.37 -5.19 7.66
N MET A 14 17.15 -5.78 8.56
CA MET A 14 18.60 -5.97 8.41
C MET A 14 18.98 -7.44 8.57
N VAL A 15 19.82 -7.93 7.67
CA VAL A 15 20.25 -9.33 7.64
C VAL A 15 21.76 -9.43 7.84
N ASN A 16 22.18 -10.26 8.79
CA ASN A 16 23.59 -10.53 9.08
C ASN A 16 23.94 -11.96 8.62
N SER A 17 24.95 -12.13 7.77
CA SER A 17 25.50 -13.42 7.38
C SER A 17 26.94 -13.56 7.89
N HIS A 18 27.25 -14.63 8.62
CA HIS A 18 28.64 -14.89 9.06
C HIS A 18 29.53 -15.22 7.85
N PRO A 19 30.78 -14.69 7.78
CA PRO A 19 31.65 -14.90 6.64
C PRO A 19 32.17 -16.34 6.61
N ARG A 20 31.82 -17.12 5.59
CA ARG A 20 32.64 -18.23 5.15
C ARG A 20 33.72 -17.69 4.22
N ARG A 21 34.99 -17.83 4.62
CA ARG A 21 36.16 -17.55 3.77
C ARG A 21 36.11 -18.41 2.51
N GLY A 22 36.18 -17.76 1.36
CA GLY A 22 36.34 -18.43 0.06
C GLY A 22 36.41 -17.36 -1.02
N ARG A 23 37.64 -16.98 -1.40
CA ARG A 23 37.88 -16.19 -2.63
C ARG A 23 37.67 -17.12 -3.82
N GLU A 24 36.79 -16.74 -4.74
CA GLU A 24 36.96 -17.15 -6.14
C GLU A 24 36.46 -16.06 -7.10
N ARG A 25 37.29 -15.83 -8.10
CA ARG A 25 37.09 -14.91 -9.23
C ARG A 25 36.01 -15.48 -10.13
N LEU A 26 35.22 -14.65 -10.78
CA LEU A 26 34.97 -14.68 -12.21
C LEU A 26 33.95 -13.61 -12.62
N ALA A 27 34.35 -12.82 -13.59
CA ALA A 27 33.57 -11.77 -14.22
C ALA A 27 32.91 -12.35 -15.47
N SER A 28 31.67 -12.78 -15.40
CA SER A 28 30.73 -12.94 -16.53
C SER A 28 29.33 -13.45 -16.11
N GLY A 29 29.11 -13.74 -14.83
CA GLY A 29 27.85 -14.25 -14.32
C GLY A 29 27.07 -13.24 -13.44
N ARG A 30 27.43 -11.96 -13.44
CA ARG A 30 26.93 -11.01 -12.43
C ARG A 30 25.41 -10.79 -12.47
N ALA A 31 24.80 -10.71 -13.63
CA ALA A 31 23.35 -10.49 -13.75
C ALA A 31 22.50 -11.71 -13.32
N ALA A 32 22.94 -12.94 -13.67
CA ALA A 32 22.24 -14.17 -13.30
C ALA A 32 22.39 -14.47 -11.80
N VAL A 33 23.57 -14.18 -11.23
CA VAL A 33 23.84 -14.32 -9.78
C VAL A 33 23.02 -13.30 -8.98
N TRP A 34 22.84 -12.08 -9.49
CA TRP A 34 21.98 -11.07 -8.86
C TRP A 34 20.52 -11.48 -8.88
N ARG A 35 19.99 -11.97 -10.00
CA ARG A 35 18.59 -12.45 -10.08
C ARG A 35 18.34 -13.64 -9.15
N SER A 36 19.27 -14.57 -9.04
CA SER A 36 19.16 -15.71 -8.12
C SER A 36 19.29 -15.29 -6.65
N ARG A 37 20.12 -14.29 -6.34
CA ARG A 37 20.28 -13.74 -4.97
C ARG A 37 19.08 -12.89 -4.57
N ALA A 38 18.55 -12.05 -5.46
CA ALA A 38 17.32 -11.29 -5.23
C ALA A 38 16.10 -12.22 -5.06
N ALA A 39 15.99 -13.28 -5.87
CA ALA A 39 14.94 -14.29 -5.71
C ALA A 39 15.09 -15.13 -4.43
N ARG A 40 16.31 -15.34 -3.95
CA ARG A 40 16.59 -16.02 -2.68
C ARG A 40 16.34 -15.10 -1.49
N ALA A 41 16.72 -13.83 -1.58
CA ALA A 41 16.40 -12.79 -0.60
C ALA A 41 14.90 -12.56 -0.51
N LYS A 42 14.18 -12.54 -1.65
CA LYS A 42 12.70 -12.41 -1.68
C LYS A 42 12.03 -13.65 -1.06
N ARG A 43 12.55 -14.86 -1.25
CA ARG A 43 12.05 -16.07 -0.58
C ARG A 43 12.34 -16.06 0.92
N GLN A 44 13.51 -15.58 1.36
CA GLN A 44 13.81 -15.39 2.78
C GLN A 44 12.93 -14.31 3.40
N TRP A 45 12.69 -13.22 2.69
CA TRP A 45 11.78 -12.16 3.15
C TRP A 45 10.32 -12.63 3.22
N SER A 46 9.86 -13.41 2.24
CA SER A 46 8.53 -14.05 2.27
C SER A 46 8.40 -15.04 3.43
N MET A 47 9.46 -15.80 3.75
CA MET A 47 9.47 -16.69 4.93
C MET A 47 9.49 -15.91 6.24
N VAL A 48 10.24 -14.83 6.32
CA VAL A 48 10.26 -13.93 7.51
C VAL A 48 8.88 -13.29 7.70
N ASN A 49 8.25 -12.83 6.62
CA ASN A 49 6.92 -12.21 6.69
C ASN A 49 5.80 -13.23 7.00
N SER A 50 5.95 -14.51 6.61
CA SER A 50 5.02 -15.58 6.95
C SER A 50 5.23 -16.13 8.38
N GLN A 51 6.39 -15.92 8.97
CA GLN A 51 6.73 -16.34 10.34
C GLN A 51 6.61 -15.21 11.37
N CYS A 52 6.57 -13.94 10.94
CA CYS A 52 6.31 -12.80 11.80
C CYS A 52 4.80 -12.57 11.90
N SER A 53 4.12 -13.28 12.77
CA SER A 53 2.74 -12.98 13.11
C SER A 53 2.66 -11.83 14.11
N MET A 54 1.80 -10.86 13.85
CA MET A 54 1.44 -9.84 14.82
C MET A 54 0.52 -10.47 15.88
N VAL A 55 1.04 -10.64 17.08
CA VAL A 55 0.22 -10.92 18.25
C VAL A 55 0.15 -9.64 19.07
N ASN A 56 -1.06 -9.07 19.22
CA ASN A 56 -1.33 -7.85 20.01
C ASN A 56 -0.46 -6.62 19.64
N GLY A 57 -0.17 -6.43 18.35
CA GLY A 57 0.54 -5.23 17.90
C GLY A 57 2.05 -5.21 18.19
N GLN A 58 2.65 -6.33 18.58
CA GLN A 58 4.09 -6.46 18.83
C GLN A 58 4.76 -7.39 17.82
N TRP A 59 5.97 -7.04 17.37
CA TRP A 59 6.81 -7.86 16.52
C TRP A 59 7.66 -8.80 17.37
N SER A 60 7.71 -10.08 17.01
CA SER A 60 8.62 -11.05 17.62
C SER A 60 9.86 -11.24 16.75
N MET A 61 11.03 -11.34 17.36
CA MET A 61 12.24 -11.79 16.68
C MET A 61 12.20 -13.30 16.49
N VAL A 62 12.38 -13.77 15.25
CA VAL A 62 12.46 -15.19 14.95
C VAL A 62 13.92 -15.65 15.10
N ASN A 63 14.18 -16.46 16.11
CA ASN A 63 15.45 -17.14 16.27
C ASN A 63 15.22 -18.66 16.24
N GLU A 64 16.03 -19.40 15.49
CA GLU A 64 15.85 -20.85 15.28
C GLU A 64 16.05 -21.73 16.55
N LYS A 65 16.23 -21.13 17.73
CA LYS A 65 16.41 -21.88 18.98
C LYS A 65 15.25 -21.68 19.98
N PRO A 66 14.78 -22.77 20.64
CA PRO A 66 13.58 -22.76 21.50
C PRO A 66 13.64 -21.85 22.74
N LEU A 67 14.80 -21.34 23.12
CA LEU A 67 14.94 -20.48 24.32
C LEU A 67 14.34 -19.07 24.13
N ALA A 68 14.37 -18.52 22.91
CA ALA A 68 13.86 -17.16 22.64
C ALA A 68 12.31 -17.10 22.74
N ASN A 69 11.62 -18.18 22.39
CA ASN A 69 10.14 -18.21 22.43
C ASN A 69 9.57 -18.24 23.86
N ARG A 70 10.35 -18.64 24.87
CA ARG A 70 9.89 -18.67 26.26
C ARG A 70 9.94 -17.32 26.96
N MET A 71 10.82 -16.41 26.53
CA MET A 71 10.97 -15.07 27.14
C MET A 71 10.03 -13.99 26.58
N LEU A 72 9.53 -14.19 25.34
CA LEU A 72 8.68 -13.19 24.65
C LEU A 72 7.18 -13.45 24.82
N ALA A 73 6.76 -14.63 25.31
CA ALA A 73 5.35 -15.03 25.37
C ALA A 73 4.57 -14.55 26.60
N ASN A 74 5.20 -13.94 27.60
CA ASN A 74 4.51 -13.56 28.83
C ASN A 74 4.76 -12.12 29.27
N ARG A 75 3.68 -11.34 29.22
CA ARG A 75 3.38 -10.06 29.91
C ARG A 75 3.77 -8.77 29.20
N VAL A 76 2.76 -7.96 28.98
CA VAL A 76 2.78 -6.51 29.05
C VAL A 76 3.41 -6.10 30.39
N GLY A 77 4.71 -5.82 30.38
CA GLY A 77 5.47 -5.43 31.53
C GLY A 77 6.93 -5.37 31.13
N HIS A 78 7.60 -4.29 31.43
CA HIS A 78 9.00 -4.04 31.14
C HIS A 78 9.88 -5.25 31.42
N THR A 79 10.24 -6.01 30.40
CA THR A 79 11.26 -7.05 30.53
C THR A 79 12.60 -6.33 30.56
N VAL A 80 13.16 -6.17 31.73
CA VAL A 80 14.56 -5.72 31.93
C VAL A 80 15.43 -6.94 31.61
N CYS A 81 15.86 -7.06 30.34
CA CYS A 81 16.96 -7.98 30.02
C CYS A 81 18.23 -7.50 30.70
N ARG A 82 18.99 -8.39 31.33
CA ARG A 82 20.33 -8.08 31.83
C ARG A 82 21.19 -7.72 30.61
N ILE A 83 22.13 -6.80 30.79
CA ILE A 83 23.02 -6.28 29.72
C ILE A 83 23.77 -7.44 29.05
N ASP A 84 24.21 -8.42 29.79
CA ASP A 84 24.96 -9.60 29.34
C ASP A 84 24.08 -10.51 28.43
N GLU A 85 22.80 -10.64 28.72
CA GLU A 85 21.82 -11.40 27.91
C GLU A 85 21.53 -10.65 26.61
N LEU A 86 21.49 -9.32 26.63
CA LEU A 86 21.27 -8.50 25.44
C LEU A 86 22.45 -8.61 24.46
N ASP A 87 23.68 -8.52 24.92
CA ASP A 87 24.87 -8.63 24.07
C ASP A 87 24.97 -10.04 23.43
N THR A 88 24.66 -11.09 24.19
CA THR A 88 24.58 -12.46 23.67
C THR A 88 23.48 -12.61 22.64
N LEU A 89 22.31 -12.04 22.90
CA LEU A 89 21.17 -12.06 21.97
C LEU A 89 21.52 -11.32 20.68
N LEU A 90 22.10 -10.13 20.78
CA LEU A 90 22.51 -9.32 19.64
C LEU A 90 23.61 -10.01 18.82
N ALA A 91 24.59 -10.64 19.45
CA ALA A 91 25.66 -11.38 18.77
C ALA A 91 25.14 -12.60 17.96
N THR A 92 24.00 -13.18 18.37
CA THR A 92 23.38 -14.32 17.69
C THR A 92 22.23 -13.93 16.76
N THR A 93 21.79 -12.68 16.78
CA THR A 93 20.69 -12.18 15.96
C THR A 93 21.13 -12.04 14.51
N ARG A 94 20.46 -12.76 13.60
CA ARG A 94 20.74 -12.73 12.16
C ARG A 94 19.83 -11.76 11.40
N VAL A 95 18.64 -11.49 11.92
CA VAL A 95 17.66 -10.61 11.32
C VAL A 95 17.11 -9.67 12.39
N MET A 96 17.13 -8.38 12.11
CA MET A 96 16.50 -7.35 12.94
C MET A 96 15.45 -6.62 12.12
N VAL A 97 14.25 -6.46 12.67
CA VAL A 97 13.13 -5.78 12.01
C VAL A 97 12.57 -4.70 12.93
N GLY A 98 12.31 -3.53 12.37
CA GLY A 98 11.71 -2.43 13.12
C GLY A 98 11.31 -1.26 12.22
N THR A 99 10.62 -0.27 12.77
CA THR A 99 10.38 0.99 12.06
C THR A 99 11.65 1.84 12.05
N THR A 100 11.79 2.72 11.06
CA THR A 100 12.92 3.67 10.97
C THR A 100 13.06 4.47 12.26
N THR A 101 11.97 4.98 12.82
CA THR A 101 11.98 5.73 14.09
C THR A 101 12.51 4.89 15.25
N THR A 102 12.07 3.65 15.40
CA THR A 102 12.57 2.74 16.45
C THR A 102 14.05 2.46 16.28
N MET A 103 14.49 2.22 15.07
CA MET A 103 15.90 1.95 14.76
C MET A 103 16.77 3.19 15.03
N MET A 104 16.32 4.39 14.64
CA MET A 104 17.01 5.64 14.94
C MET A 104 17.21 5.86 16.45
N GLN A 105 16.20 5.57 17.26
CA GLN A 105 16.30 5.66 18.72
C GLN A 105 17.29 4.66 19.32
N ARG A 106 17.72 3.65 18.57
CA ARG A 106 18.61 2.57 18.98
C ARG A 106 19.96 2.59 18.26
N GLN A 107 20.39 3.73 17.74
CA GLN A 107 21.66 3.88 17.00
C GLN A 107 22.88 3.33 17.76
N GLN A 108 22.93 3.49 19.08
CA GLN A 108 24.02 2.96 19.92
C GLN A 108 24.09 1.42 19.87
N VAL A 109 22.93 0.75 19.77
CA VAL A 109 22.85 -0.71 19.62
C VAL A 109 23.22 -1.10 18.18
N LEU A 110 22.66 -0.42 17.19
CA LEU A 110 22.95 -0.67 15.79
C LEU A 110 24.42 -0.45 15.44
N GLY A 111 25.08 0.56 16.04
CA GLY A 111 26.49 0.86 15.85
C GLY A 111 27.45 -0.23 16.37
N LYS A 112 26.97 -1.16 17.18
CA LYS A 112 27.71 -2.33 17.66
C LYS A 112 27.55 -3.58 16.80
N LEU A 113 26.58 -3.56 15.87
CA LEU A 113 26.22 -4.69 15.04
C LEU A 113 26.71 -4.46 13.61
N HIS A 114 27.06 -5.54 12.92
CA HIS A 114 27.40 -5.51 11.51
C HIS A 114 26.35 -6.25 10.70
N PHE A 115 25.78 -5.57 9.68
CA PHE A 115 24.79 -6.13 8.80
C PHE A 115 25.30 -6.14 7.37
N ASP A 116 25.13 -7.25 6.68
CA ASP A 116 25.53 -7.33 5.26
C ASP A 116 24.57 -6.52 4.39
N ILE A 117 23.28 -6.54 4.71
CA ILE A 117 22.25 -5.91 3.90
C ILE A 117 21.15 -5.33 4.81
N ALA A 118 20.74 -4.11 4.55
CA ALA A 118 19.51 -3.52 5.05
C ALA A 118 18.47 -3.46 3.92
N PHE A 119 17.28 -3.99 4.17
CA PHE A 119 16.11 -3.82 3.32
C PHE A 119 15.23 -2.73 3.92
N VAL A 120 14.91 -1.72 3.12
CA VAL A 120 14.00 -0.63 3.49
C VAL A 120 12.76 -0.78 2.63
N ASP A 121 11.67 -1.24 3.25
CA ASP A 121 10.38 -1.39 2.58
C ASP A 121 9.58 -0.08 2.65
N GLU A 122 8.74 0.18 1.64
CA GLU A 122 7.99 1.42 1.47
C GLU A 122 8.91 2.67 1.51
N ALA A 123 10.09 2.55 0.89
CA ALA A 123 11.13 3.59 0.96
C ALA A 123 10.69 4.93 0.34
N SER A 124 9.76 4.91 -0.61
CA SER A 124 9.14 6.11 -1.18
C SER A 124 8.30 6.93 -0.18
N GLN A 125 7.93 6.32 0.96
CA GLN A 125 7.20 6.97 2.05
C GLN A 125 8.11 7.47 3.18
N ILE A 126 9.43 7.35 3.03
CA ILE A 126 10.38 7.75 4.07
C ILE A 126 11.14 8.99 3.59
N LEU A 127 10.98 10.09 4.32
CA LEU A 127 11.76 11.29 4.06
C LEU A 127 13.25 11.03 4.29
N GLU A 128 14.09 11.65 3.50
CA GLU A 128 15.53 11.46 3.51
C GLU A 128 16.18 11.59 4.90
N PRO A 129 15.84 12.58 5.75
CA PRO A 129 16.42 12.70 7.09
C PRO A 129 16.24 11.46 7.99
N TYR A 130 15.21 10.65 7.74
CA TYR A 130 14.98 9.43 8.53
C TYR A 130 15.83 8.23 8.06
N LEU A 131 16.43 8.28 6.85
CA LEU A 131 17.31 7.23 6.35
C LEU A 131 18.80 7.59 6.44
N LEU A 132 19.17 8.87 6.38
CA LEU A 132 20.55 9.33 6.45
C LEU A 132 21.35 8.73 7.61
N PRO A 133 20.81 8.64 8.84
CA PRO A 133 21.56 8.05 9.96
C PRO A 133 21.99 6.60 9.73
N PHE A 134 21.22 5.82 8.95
CA PHE A 134 21.57 4.43 8.66
C PHE A 134 22.70 4.33 7.63
N PHE A 135 22.73 5.24 6.66
CA PHE A 135 23.81 5.28 5.66
C PHE A 135 25.15 5.68 6.28
N THR A 136 25.13 6.44 7.38
CA THR A 136 26.34 6.93 8.05
C THR A 136 26.87 6.02 9.16
N LEU A 137 26.13 4.99 9.58
CA LEU A 137 26.55 4.10 10.67
C LEU A 137 27.83 3.30 10.36
N GLY A 138 28.17 3.08 9.08
CA GLY A 138 29.31 2.29 8.68
C GLY A 138 29.22 0.78 9.01
N THR A 139 28.15 0.36 9.66
CA THR A 139 27.92 -1.03 10.08
C THR A 139 27.03 -1.81 9.13
N ILE A 140 26.51 -1.15 8.09
CA ILE A 140 25.65 -1.72 7.06
C ILE A 140 26.36 -1.62 5.70
N HIS A 141 26.63 -2.74 5.07
CA HIS A 141 27.40 -2.76 3.83
C HIS A 141 26.59 -2.45 2.57
N LYS A 142 25.31 -2.84 2.54
CA LYS A 142 24.44 -2.67 1.37
C LYS A 142 23.04 -2.28 1.79
N PHE A 143 22.42 -1.43 0.96
CA PHE A 143 21.01 -1.07 1.10
C PHE A 143 20.23 -1.54 -0.10
N VAL A 144 19.05 -2.08 0.14
CA VAL A 144 18.05 -2.40 -0.86
C VAL A 144 16.80 -1.60 -0.51
N LEU A 145 16.54 -0.56 -1.29
CA LEU A 145 15.35 0.26 -1.13
C LEU A 145 14.23 -0.36 -1.98
N VAL A 146 13.09 -0.62 -1.35
CA VAL A 146 11.89 -1.15 -2.01
C VAL A 146 10.79 -0.12 -1.83
N GLY A 147 10.15 0.30 -2.91
CA GLY A 147 9.12 1.33 -2.87
C GLY A 147 8.41 1.48 -4.19
N ASP A 148 7.43 2.37 -4.21
CA ASP A 148 6.68 2.74 -5.40
C ASP A 148 6.38 4.24 -5.34
N GLN A 149 7.10 5.03 -6.13
CA GLN A 149 6.93 6.49 -6.18
C GLN A 149 5.55 6.89 -6.75
N LYS A 150 4.88 5.97 -7.43
CA LYS A 150 3.54 6.17 -8.00
C LYS A 150 2.41 5.92 -6.99
N GLN A 151 2.76 5.45 -5.78
CA GLN A 151 1.86 5.39 -4.63
C GLN A 151 2.11 6.59 -3.70
N LEU A 152 1.37 6.65 -2.58
CA LEU A 152 1.47 7.79 -1.65
C LEU A 152 2.91 8.01 -1.17
N SER A 153 3.33 9.25 -1.22
CA SER A 153 4.60 9.71 -0.66
C SER A 153 4.53 9.88 0.86
N ALA A 154 5.65 10.20 1.48
CA ALA A 154 5.71 10.60 2.87
C ALA A 154 4.75 11.77 3.17
N VAL A 155 4.11 11.74 4.33
CA VAL A 155 3.31 12.87 4.80
C VAL A 155 4.24 13.99 5.25
N VAL A 156 4.12 15.15 4.61
CA VAL A 156 4.92 16.33 4.90
C VAL A 156 4.01 17.44 5.39
N MET A 157 4.44 18.12 6.46
CA MET A 157 3.71 19.27 7.03
C MET A 157 4.10 20.59 6.37
N GLN A 158 5.27 20.65 5.73
CA GLN A 158 5.78 21.83 5.08
C GLN A 158 5.15 22.03 3.71
N ASN A 159 4.97 23.29 3.32
CA ASN A 159 4.60 23.64 1.96
C ASN A 159 5.76 23.31 1.01
N HIS A 160 5.46 22.82 -0.19
CA HIS A 160 6.44 22.44 -1.19
C HIS A 160 7.39 23.59 -1.53
N ASP A 161 6.88 24.82 -1.65
CA ASP A 161 7.69 25.99 -1.99
C ASP A 161 8.63 26.40 -0.85
N GLU A 162 8.18 26.26 0.40
CA GLU A 162 8.99 26.53 1.61
C GLU A 162 10.08 25.48 1.82
N ALA A 163 9.86 24.28 1.30
CA ALA A 163 10.81 23.17 1.41
C ALA A 163 11.83 23.12 0.27
N ALA A 164 11.78 24.07 -0.66
CA ALA A 164 12.72 24.16 -1.78
C ALA A 164 14.15 24.42 -1.29
N ILE A 165 15.11 23.74 -1.90
CA ILE A 165 16.54 23.86 -1.57
C ILE A 165 17.19 24.77 -2.58
N THR A 166 17.85 25.83 -2.10
CA THR A 166 18.57 26.83 -2.91
C THR A 166 20.07 26.60 -2.99
N ASP A 167 20.61 25.68 -2.18
CA ASP A 167 22.03 25.33 -2.19
C ASP A 167 22.40 24.57 -3.46
N ALA A 168 23.35 25.13 -4.23
CA ALA A 168 23.75 24.56 -5.52
C ALA A 168 24.36 23.15 -5.38
N SER A 169 25.14 22.90 -4.32
CA SER A 169 25.80 21.61 -4.09
C SER A 169 24.81 20.50 -3.78
N LEU A 170 23.73 20.83 -3.06
CA LEU A 170 22.65 19.89 -2.79
C LEU A 170 21.80 19.65 -4.03
N ASN A 171 21.54 20.67 -4.83
CA ASN A 171 20.84 20.55 -6.11
C ASN A 171 21.63 19.67 -7.10
N ASP A 172 22.95 19.78 -7.15
CA ASP A 172 23.81 18.92 -7.96
C ASP A 172 23.74 17.44 -7.53
N LEU A 173 23.45 17.18 -6.25
CA LEU A 173 23.15 15.84 -5.73
C LEU A 173 21.71 15.38 -6.04
N GLY A 174 20.89 16.23 -6.69
CA GLY A 174 19.49 15.97 -6.98
C GLY A 174 18.55 16.21 -5.79
N LEU A 175 19.04 16.81 -4.70
CA LEU A 175 18.21 17.19 -3.55
C LEU A 175 17.71 18.61 -3.76
N THR A 176 16.57 18.73 -4.45
CA THR A 176 15.95 20.01 -4.82
C THR A 176 14.87 20.45 -3.84
N ASN A 177 14.34 19.52 -3.04
CA ASN A 177 13.26 19.78 -2.10
C ASN A 177 13.30 18.81 -0.92
N CYS A 178 13.13 19.30 0.31
CA CYS A 178 13.11 18.49 1.53
C CYS A 178 11.89 17.57 1.66
N THR A 179 10.88 17.71 0.81
CA THR A 179 9.69 16.84 0.79
C THR A 179 9.90 15.56 -0.01
N CYS A 180 11.01 15.44 -0.72
CA CYS A 180 11.36 14.26 -1.50
C CYS A 180 11.87 13.12 -0.63
N SER A 181 11.61 11.88 -1.03
CA SER A 181 12.23 10.70 -0.44
C SER A 181 13.62 10.47 -1.07
N VAL A 182 14.51 9.84 -0.32
CA VAL A 182 15.79 9.39 -0.89
C VAL A 182 15.57 8.37 -2.00
N PHE A 183 14.49 7.58 -1.92
CA PHE A 183 14.11 6.59 -2.94
C PHE A 183 13.85 7.28 -4.29
N ASP A 184 12.96 8.28 -4.32
CA ASP A 184 12.62 9.02 -5.54
C ASP A 184 13.86 9.72 -6.12
N ARG A 185 14.61 10.42 -5.27
CA ARG A 185 15.82 11.12 -5.68
C ARG A 185 16.88 10.19 -6.29
N MET A 186 17.16 9.07 -5.62
CA MET A 186 18.12 8.08 -6.10
C MET A 186 17.65 7.43 -7.40
N LEU A 187 16.38 7.08 -7.51
CA LEU A 187 15.82 6.48 -8.72
C LEU A 187 16.00 7.41 -9.93
N HIS A 188 15.54 8.66 -9.82
CA HIS A 188 15.69 9.64 -10.92
C HIS A 188 17.15 9.92 -11.26
N ARG A 189 18.04 9.99 -10.27
CA ARG A 189 19.47 10.17 -10.51
C ARG A 189 20.10 8.98 -11.24
N LEU A 190 19.77 7.75 -10.82
CA LEU A 190 20.25 6.53 -11.48
C LEU A 190 19.75 6.43 -12.93
N MET A 191 18.50 6.80 -13.18
CA MET A 191 17.93 6.87 -14.52
C MET A 191 18.68 7.90 -15.37
N ALA A 192 18.88 9.11 -14.87
CA ALA A 192 19.61 10.18 -15.58
C ALA A 192 21.09 9.80 -15.88
N MET A 193 21.70 8.96 -15.03
CA MET A 193 23.06 8.45 -15.23
C MET A 193 23.12 7.16 -16.08
N GLY A 194 21.99 6.64 -16.54
CA GLY A 194 21.91 5.37 -17.27
C GLY A 194 22.32 4.14 -16.48
N ARG A 195 22.27 4.19 -15.12
CA ARG A 195 22.72 3.12 -14.23
C ARG A 195 21.62 2.07 -13.99
N THR A 196 21.19 1.42 -15.08
CA THR A 196 20.17 0.36 -15.06
C THR A 196 20.56 -0.89 -14.28
N ASP A 197 21.84 -1.01 -13.92
CA ASP A 197 22.36 -2.10 -13.09
C ASP A 197 22.05 -1.93 -11.59
N LEU A 198 21.63 -0.74 -11.16
CA LEU A 198 21.39 -0.39 -9.75
C LEU A 198 19.91 -0.28 -9.37
N TYR A 199 19.00 -0.31 -10.31
CA TYR A 199 17.57 -0.35 -10.06
C TYR A 199 16.86 -1.39 -10.91
N MET A 200 15.70 -1.85 -10.45
CA MET A 200 14.87 -2.82 -11.16
C MET A 200 13.40 -2.54 -10.84
N GLN A 201 12.57 -2.51 -11.88
CA GLN A 201 11.13 -2.48 -11.72
C GLN A 201 10.57 -3.90 -11.58
N ILE A 202 9.67 -4.08 -10.62
CA ILE A 202 8.91 -5.32 -10.45
C ILE A 202 7.64 -5.20 -11.29
N GLU A 203 7.58 -5.95 -12.39
CA GLU A 203 6.43 -5.94 -13.31
C GLU A 203 5.33 -6.93 -12.90
N SER A 204 5.70 -8.00 -12.20
CA SER A 204 4.76 -9.08 -11.84
C SER A 204 4.05 -8.77 -10.54
N GLN A 205 2.73 -8.64 -10.60
CA GLN A 205 1.87 -8.43 -9.45
C GLN A 205 0.98 -9.67 -9.18
N GLY A 206 0.80 -10.03 -7.92
CA GLY A 206 0.00 -11.19 -7.48
C GLY A 206 -1.28 -10.83 -6.72
N ARG A 207 -1.64 -9.54 -6.63
CA ARG A 207 -2.80 -9.09 -5.85
C ARG A 207 -4.08 -9.04 -6.68
N MET A 208 -4.09 -8.23 -7.73
CA MET A 208 -5.30 -7.87 -8.47
C MET A 208 -5.59 -8.84 -9.59
N HIS A 209 -6.88 -9.12 -9.81
CA HIS A 209 -7.32 -9.70 -11.07
C HIS A 209 -6.98 -8.77 -12.26
N PRO A 210 -6.70 -9.28 -13.49
CA PRO A 210 -6.37 -8.45 -14.66
C PRO A 210 -7.33 -7.29 -14.92
N ASP A 211 -8.62 -7.51 -14.78
CA ASP A 211 -9.64 -6.48 -15.02
C ASP A 211 -9.54 -5.30 -14.04
N LEU A 212 -9.12 -5.56 -12.79
CA LEU A 212 -9.00 -4.52 -11.76
C LEU A 212 -7.85 -3.55 -12.02
N TYR A 213 -6.74 -4.02 -12.58
CA TYR A 213 -5.59 -3.13 -12.79
C TYR A 213 -5.45 -2.59 -14.21
N ARG A 214 -6.40 -2.88 -15.12
CA ARG A 214 -6.33 -2.43 -16.52
C ARG A 214 -6.14 -0.92 -16.63
N PHE A 215 -6.99 -0.14 -15.97
CA PHE A 215 -6.88 1.32 -15.97
C PHE A 215 -5.58 1.80 -15.31
N VAL A 216 -5.25 1.29 -14.13
CA VAL A 216 -4.05 1.63 -13.36
C VAL A 216 -2.79 1.33 -14.16
N ASN A 217 -2.73 0.14 -14.79
CA ASN A 217 -1.60 -0.28 -15.60
C ASN A 217 -1.39 0.65 -16.80
N ALA A 218 -2.47 0.95 -17.53
CA ALA A 218 -2.39 1.85 -18.69
C ALA A 218 -2.04 3.29 -18.28
N SER A 219 -2.62 3.80 -17.18
CA SER A 219 -2.50 5.21 -16.79
C SER A 219 -1.24 5.52 -15.98
N PHE A 220 -0.78 4.60 -15.12
CA PHE A 220 0.29 4.88 -14.17
C PHE A 220 1.54 4.00 -14.35
N TYR A 221 1.41 2.82 -15.01
CA TYR A 221 2.52 1.87 -15.16
C TYR A 221 2.84 1.54 -16.62
N ARG A 222 2.35 2.36 -17.59
CA ARG A 222 2.64 2.22 -19.02
C ARG A 222 2.45 0.81 -19.58
N GLY A 223 1.49 0.05 -19.06
CA GLY A 223 1.22 -1.31 -19.49
C GLY A 223 2.22 -2.36 -19.02
N MET A 224 3.16 -2.00 -18.14
CA MET A 224 4.25 -2.91 -17.73
C MET A 224 3.82 -3.94 -16.69
N LEU A 225 2.72 -3.73 -15.96
CA LEU A 225 2.27 -4.68 -14.95
C LEU A 225 1.72 -5.96 -15.60
N ARG A 226 2.13 -7.10 -15.07
CA ARG A 226 1.70 -8.44 -15.50
C ARG A 226 1.19 -9.24 -14.31
N SER A 227 0.20 -10.09 -14.52
CA SER A 227 -0.26 -11.01 -13.49
C SER A 227 0.73 -12.14 -13.27
N VAL A 228 0.94 -12.51 -12.01
CA VAL A 228 1.39 -13.85 -11.66
C VAL A 228 0.17 -14.76 -11.79
N PRO A 229 0.20 -15.88 -12.53
CA PRO A 229 -1.00 -16.68 -12.83
C PRO A 229 -1.51 -17.44 -11.59
N LEU A 230 -1.97 -16.70 -10.58
CA LEU A 230 -2.59 -17.23 -9.39
C LEU A 230 -4.05 -17.58 -9.66
N SER A 231 -4.61 -18.54 -8.93
CA SER A 231 -5.96 -19.05 -9.15
C SER A 231 -7.04 -17.96 -9.16
N HIS A 232 -6.96 -16.97 -8.27
CA HIS A 232 -7.91 -15.86 -8.23
C HIS A 232 -7.74 -14.89 -9.41
N GLN A 233 -6.56 -14.79 -10.00
CA GLN A 233 -6.29 -13.94 -11.17
C GLN A 233 -6.74 -14.58 -12.49
N GLN A 234 -6.99 -15.89 -12.49
CA GLN A 234 -7.45 -16.64 -13.65
C GLN A 234 -8.95 -16.95 -13.62
N ARG A 235 -9.59 -16.83 -12.46
CA ARG A 235 -11.00 -17.16 -12.25
C ARG A 235 -11.87 -16.06 -12.81
N SER A 236 -12.92 -16.43 -13.57
CA SER A 236 -13.97 -15.48 -14.00
C SER A 236 -14.81 -14.99 -12.81
N LEU A 237 -15.51 -13.88 -12.95
CA LEU A 237 -16.44 -13.43 -11.91
C LEU A 237 -17.65 -14.36 -11.82
N SER A 238 -18.09 -14.93 -12.94
CA SER A 238 -19.14 -15.96 -12.96
C SER A 238 -18.75 -17.25 -12.25
N ASP A 239 -17.46 -17.60 -12.18
CA ASP A 239 -16.98 -18.70 -11.33
C ASP A 239 -16.88 -18.29 -9.86
N PHE A 240 -16.70 -17.01 -9.60
CA PHE A 240 -16.70 -16.46 -8.25
C PHE A 240 -18.12 -16.37 -7.67
N TYR A 241 -19.11 -15.95 -8.52
CA TYR A 241 -20.54 -15.89 -8.20
C TYR A 241 -21.32 -16.82 -9.12
N LYS A 242 -21.28 -18.13 -8.90
CA LYS A 242 -21.95 -19.15 -9.70
C LYS A 242 -23.49 -19.03 -9.66
N HIS A 243 -24.00 -18.55 -8.55
CA HIS A 243 -25.43 -18.39 -8.31
C HIS A 243 -25.74 -16.94 -7.97
N THR A 244 -26.66 -16.34 -8.72
CA THR A 244 -27.17 -14.99 -8.47
C THR A 244 -28.59 -15.09 -7.95
N PRO A 245 -28.91 -14.49 -6.78
CA PRO A 245 -30.28 -14.51 -6.25
C PRO A 245 -31.27 -13.85 -7.24
N MET A 246 -32.48 -14.40 -7.31
CA MET A 246 -33.57 -13.79 -8.09
C MET A 246 -34.12 -12.51 -7.43
N ALA A 247 -34.04 -12.44 -6.10
CA ALA A 247 -34.44 -11.28 -5.31
C ALA A 247 -33.19 -10.44 -4.98
N GLY A 248 -33.20 -9.20 -5.40
CA GLY A 248 -32.12 -8.23 -5.17
C GLY A 248 -32.54 -6.85 -5.63
N THR A 249 -31.67 -5.89 -5.47
CA THR A 249 -31.88 -4.53 -6.00
C THR A 249 -31.51 -4.47 -7.49
N SER A 250 -31.72 -3.30 -8.10
CA SER A 250 -31.26 -3.01 -9.47
C SER A 250 -29.75 -3.15 -9.66
N LEU A 251 -28.95 -3.12 -8.57
CA LEU A 251 -27.49 -3.30 -8.61
C LEU A 251 -27.05 -4.76 -8.67
N MET A 252 -27.85 -5.70 -8.17
CA MET A 252 -27.49 -7.11 -8.05
C MET A 252 -26.96 -7.74 -9.35
N PRO A 253 -27.60 -7.59 -10.52
CA PRO A 253 -27.10 -8.17 -11.76
C PRO A 253 -25.72 -7.63 -12.14
N TRP A 254 -25.50 -6.35 -11.95
CA TRP A 254 -24.23 -5.69 -12.26
C TRP A 254 -23.10 -6.11 -11.30
N LEU A 255 -23.41 -6.21 -10.01
CA LEU A 255 -22.46 -6.71 -9.02
C LEU A 255 -22.06 -8.17 -9.26
N ALA A 256 -22.97 -8.97 -9.83
CA ALA A 256 -22.68 -10.35 -10.20
C ALA A 256 -21.86 -10.48 -11.51
N ALA A 257 -21.95 -9.50 -12.41
CA ALA A 257 -21.34 -9.54 -13.74
C ALA A 257 -20.03 -8.76 -13.85
N GLU A 258 -19.88 -7.66 -13.11
CA GLU A 258 -18.79 -6.71 -13.30
C GLU A 258 -17.77 -6.74 -12.15
N ARG A 259 -16.49 -6.91 -12.51
CA ARG A 259 -15.39 -6.80 -11.51
C ARG A 259 -15.09 -5.36 -11.13
N VAL A 260 -15.30 -4.44 -12.05
CA VAL A 260 -15.17 -3.00 -11.82
C VAL A 260 -16.47 -2.35 -12.19
N LEU A 261 -17.15 -1.80 -11.20
CA LEU A 261 -18.46 -1.17 -11.39
C LEU A 261 -18.41 0.26 -10.85
N PHE A 262 -18.88 1.22 -11.63
CA PHE A 262 -19.15 2.58 -11.14
C PHE A 262 -20.66 2.75 -10.91
N VAL A 263 -21.04 3.10 -9.70
CA VAL A 263 -22.43 3.44 -9.35
C VAL A 263 -22.54 4.96 -9.28
N ASP A 264 -23.21 5.53 -10.29
CA ASP A 264 -23.49 6.95 -10.37
C ASP A 264 -24.59 7.31 -9.38
N CYS A 265 -24.29 8.21 -8.47
CA CYS A 265 -25.15 8.60 -7.38
C CYS A 265 -25.23 10.12 -7.29
N THR A 266 -26.43 10.67 -7.39
CA THR A 266 -26.68 12.11 -7.15
C THR A 266 -26.51 12.40 -5.66
N PRO A 267 -25.75 13.45 -5.27
CA PRO A 267 -25.59 13.84 -3.86
C PRO A 267 -26.92 14.15 -3.20
N GLY A 268 -27.08 13.70 -1.96
CA GLY A 268 -28.20 14.09 -1.10
C GLY A 268 -28.05 15.52 -0.55
N ASP A 269 -29.12 16.01 0.08
CA ASP A 269 -29.07 17.25 0.84
C ASP A 269 -28.58 16.97 2.28
N ASP A 270 -27.28 17.02 2.48
CA ASP A 270 -26.62 16.81 3.78
C ASP A 270 -26.29 18.15 4.48
N GLY A 271 -26.97 19.22 4.10
CA GLY A 271 -26.74 20.57 4.64
C GLY A 271 -25.34 21.10 4.28
N VAL A 272 -24.73 21.83 5.21
CA VAL A 272 -23.45 22.54 4.99
C VAL A 272 -22.20 21.66 5.16
N ASN A 273 -22.33 20.38 5.53
CA ASN A 273 -21.17 19.52 5.76
C ASN A 273 -20.66 18.85 4.49
N ASP A 274 -19.71 19.48 3.84
CA ASP A 274 -19.12 18.99 2.59
C ASP A 274 -18.31 17.68 2.73
N LYS A 275 -18.07 17.19 3.95
CA LYS A 275 -17.27 15.99 4.22
C LYS A 275 -18.13 14.75 4.44
N ILE A 276 -19.43 14.85 4.14
CA ILE A 276 -20.42 13.77 4.24
C ILE A 276 -21.23 13.74 2.93
N ASN A 277 -21.58 12.54 2.51
CA ASN A 277 -22.54 12.25 1.43
C ASN A 277 -23.38 11.05 1.87
N SER A 278 -24.58 11.31 2.37
CA SER A 278 -25.51 10.30 2.89
C SER A 278 -26.04 9.40 1.77
N ALA A 279 -26.23 9.93 0.57
CA ALA A 279 -26.68 9.18 -0.58
C ALA A 279 -25.63 8.13 -1.00
N GLU A 280 -24.35 8.52 -1.11
CA GLU A 280 -23.27 7.55 -1.37
C GLU A 280 -23.14 6.50 -0.25
N ALA A 281 -23.29 6.90 1.02
CA ALA A 281 -23.26 5.95 2.14
C ALA A 281 -24.40 4.93 2.08
N THR A 282 -25.60 5.36 1.63
CA THR A 282 -26.74 4.46 1.39
C THR A 282 -26.44 3.46 0.27
N VAL A 283 -25.87 3.93 -0.85
CA VAL A 283 -25.43 3.07 -1.96
C VAL A 283 -24.39 2.06 -1.50
N VAL A 284 -23.41 2.48 -0.71
CA VAL A 284 -22.39 1.58 -0.13
C VAL A 284 -23.04 0.48 0.70
N ALA A 285 -23.99 0.83 1.57
CA ALA A 285 -24.70 -0.15 2.38
C ALA A 285 -25.54 -1.12 1.52
N GLN A 286 -26.16 -0.62 0.46
CA GLN A 286 -26.92 -1.46 -0.47
C GLN A 286 -26.01 -2.39 -1.28
N CYS A 287 -24.88 -1.92 -1.81
CA CYS A 287 -23.90 -2.79 -2.46
C CYS A 287 -23.46 -3.92 -1.54
N LEU A 288 -23.20 -3.64 -0.25
CA LEU A 288 -22.81 -4.66 0.71
C LEU A 288 -23.93 -5.64 1.04
N THR A 289 -25.18 -5.19 1.05
CA THR A 289 -26.36 -6.05 1.21
C THR A 289 -26.45 -7.05 0.04
N ASP A 290 -26.34 -6.56 -1.19
CA ASP A 290 -26.40 -7.40 -2.39
C ASP A 290 -25.19 -8.34 -2.49
N ILE A 291 -23.98 -7.87 -2.18
CA ILE A 291 -22.78 -8.71 -2.12
C ILE A 291 -22.92 -9.80 -1.04
N ALA A 292 -23.50 -9.48 0.11
CA ALA A 292 -23.76 -10.48 1.16
C ALA A 292 -24.74 -11.56 0.70
N ALA A 293 -25.78 -11.17 -0.06
CA ALA A 293 -26.73 -12.10 -0.67
C ALA A 293 -26.05 -12.95 -1.75
N LEU A 294 -25.19 -12.38 -2.60
CA LEU A 294 -24.36 -13.12 -3.56
C LEU A 294 -23.47 -14.14 -2.87
N TYR A 295 -22.79 -13.78 -1.77
CA TYR A 295 -21.98 -14.71 -1.00
C TYR A 295 -22.81 -15.85 -0.46
N GLN A 296 -23.98 -15.55 0.13
CA GLN A 296 -24.90 -16.54 0.69
C GLN A 296 -25.43 -17.51 -0.37
N ALA A 297 -25.83 -17.00 -1.55
CA ALA A 297 -26.28 -17.84 -2.66
C ALA A 297 -25.17 -18.78 -3.18
N ASN A 298 -23.93 -18.44 -2.95
CA ASN A 298 -22.75 -19.24 -3.30
C ASN A 298 -22.17 -20.01 -2.09
N HIS A 299 -22.98 -20.29 -1.07
CA HIS A 299 -22.61 -21.04 0.14
C HIS A 299 -21.39 -20.46 0.88
N ARG A 300 -21.23 -19.14 0.83
CA ARG A 300 -20.16 -18.41 1.52
C ARG A 300 -20.74 -17.36 2.45
N GLN A 301 -19.98 -17.00 3.47
CA GLN A 301 -20.33 -15.90 4.37
C GLN A 301 -19.43 -14.70 4.09
N LEU A 302 -20.03 -13.54 3.84
CA LEU A 302 -19.28 -12.27 3.78
C LEU A 302 -18.90 -11.86 5.20
N THR A 303 -17.61 -11.63 5.41
CA THR A 303 -17.05 -11.17 6.70
C THR A 303 -16.32 -9.84 6.51
N ALA A 304 -15.99 -9.19 7.63
CA ALA A 304 -15.21 -7.95 7.65
C ALA A 304 -13.84 -8.07 6.97
N ASP A 305 -13.26 -9.28 6.93
CA ASP A 305 -11.96 -9.51 6.29
C ASP A 305 -12.02 -9.53 4.76
N HIS A 306 -13.18 -9.81 4.19
CA HIS A 306 -13.37 -9.82 2.74
C HIS A 306 -13.57 -8.42 2.16
N VAL A 307 -14.05 -7.47 2.96
CA VAL A 307 -14.51 -6.16 2.49
C VAL A 307 -13.69 -5.02 3.06
N GLY A 308 -13.45 -4.02 2.23
CA GLY A 308 -12.92 -2.73 2.65
C GLY A 308 -13.68 -1.59 2.02
N ILE A 309 -13.84 -0.51 2.76
CA ILE A 309 -14.51 0.70 2.29
C ILE A 309 -13.50 1.85 2.38
N ILE A 310 -13.24 2.49 1.26
CA ILE A 310 -12.35 3.64 1.17
C ILE A 310 -13.20 4.89 1.05
N VAL A 311 -12.86 5.91 1.84
CA VAL A 311 -13.51 7.22 1.80
C VAL A 311 -12.45 8.33 1.88
N PRO A 312 -12.68 9.53 1.31
CA PRO A 312 -11.70 10.62 1.38
C PRO A 312 -11.71 11.34 2.75
N TYR A 313 -12.84 11.28 3.48
CA TYR A 313 -13.03 12.07 4.70
C TYR A 313 -13.42 11.20 5.89
N ARG A 314 -12.85 11.50 7.07
CA ARG A 314 -13.17 10.78 8.32
C ARG A 314 -14.64 10.89 8.71
N ASN A 315 -15.29 12.00 8.39
CA ASN A 315 -16.71 12.19 8.70
C ASN A 315 -17.59 11.18 7.92
N GLN A 316 -17.20 10.84 6.69
CA GLN A 316 -17.90 9.84 5.89
C GLN A 316 -17.81 8.44 6.49
N ILE A 317 -16.74 8.13 7.25
CA ILE A 317 -16.62 6.84 7.96
C ILE A 317 -17.80 6.64 8.93
N ALA A 318 -18.15 7.67 9.70
CA ALA A 318 -19.26 7.62 10.64
C ALA A 318 -20.60 7.46 9.91
N MET A 319 -20.79 8.19 8.81
CA MET A 319 -21.99 8.09 7.98
C MET A 319 -22.18 6.69 7.39
N VAL A 320 -21.13 6.12 6.79
CA VAL A 320 -21.16 4.75 6.26
C VAL A 320 -21.50 3.75 7.37
N ARG A 321 -20.88 3.84 8.54
CA ARG A 321 -21.20 2.97 9.68
C ARG A 321 -22.65 3.07 10.12
N SER A 322 -23.22 4.29 10.17
CA SER A 322 -24.63 4.49 10.46
C SER A 322 -25.52 3.76 9.45
N LYS A 323 -25.24 3.91 8.16
CA LYS A 323 -26.02 3.26 7.11
C LYS A 323 -25.88 1.73 7.13
N LEU A 324 -24.72 1.19 7.45
CA LEU A 324 -24.56 -0.25 7.67
C LEU A 324 -25.38 -0.76 8.85
N HIS A 325 -25.45 0.02 9.92
CA HIS A 325 -26.28 -0.33 11.08
C HIS A 325 -27.78 -0.31 10.73
N GLU A 326 -28.24 0.75 10.06
CA GLU A 326 -29.61 0.89 9.59
C GLU A 326 -30.03 -0.26 8.66
N SER A 327 -29.10 -0.78 7.85
CA SER A 327 -29.33 -1.88 6.90
C SER A 327 -29.17 -3.29 7.52
N GLY A 328 -29.01 -3.39 8.83
CA GLY A 328 -28.87 -4.69 9.50
C GLY A 328 -27.52 -5.39 9.29
N LEU A 329 -26.51 -4.66 8.80
CA LEU A 329 -25.18 -5.18 8.49
C LEU A 329 -24.17 -4.97 9.64
N GLN A 330 -24.62 -5.01 10.92
CA GLN A 330 -23.76 -4.76 12.09
C GLN A 330 -22.52 -5.65 12.11
N ARG A 331 -22.62 -6.89 11.63
CA ARG A 331 -21.49 -7.84 11.51
C ARG A 331 -20.38 -7.36 10.57
N LEU A 332 -20.66 -6.41 9.67
CA LEU A 332 -19.68 -5.78 8.80
C LEU A 332 -19.20 -4.43 9.35
N ALA A 333 -19.69 -3.99 10.50
CA ALA A 333 -19.24 -2.74 11.15
C ALA A 333 -17.74 -2.78 11.52
N ASP A 334 -17.19 -4.00 11.73
CA ASP A 334 -15.76 -4.23 11.95
C ASP A 334 -14.94 -4.24 10.66
N ALA A 335 -15.58 -4.17 9.48
CA ALA A 335 -14.87 -3.99 8.23
C ALA A 335 -14.02 -2.72 8.28
N THR A 336 -12.88 -2.76 7.63
CA THR A 336 -12.01 -1.60 7.54
C THR A 336 -12.70 -0.51 6.70
N ILE A 337 -13.16 0.55 7.37
CA ILE A 337 -13.66 1.77 6.72
C ILE A 337 -12.66 2.87 7.08
N ASP A 338 -11.87 3.32 6.13
CA ASP A 338 -10.84 4.31 6.41
C ASP A 338 -10.46 5.12 5.15
N THR A 339 -9.57 6.09 5.34
CA THR A 339 -9.07 6.91 4.24
C THR A 339 -8.02 6.15 3.42
N VAL A 340 -7.76 6.63 2.20
CA VAL A 340 -6.80 6.03 1.26
C VAL A 340 -5.43 5.85 1.93
N GLU A 341 -4.99 6.86 2.69
CA GLU A 341 -3.67 6.87 3.36
C GLU A 341 -3.54 5.71 4.36
N ARG A 342 -4.63 5.34 5.03
CA ARG A 342 -4.64 4.22 5.98
C ARG A 342 -4.83 2.86 5.32
N TYR A 343 -5.32 2.86 4.09
CA TYR A 343 -5.43 1.65 3.29
C TYR A 343 -4.12 1.21 2.65
N GLN A 344 -3.11 2.06 2.60
CA GLN A 344 -1.81 1.69 2.06
C GLN A 344 -1.22 0.48 2.82
N GLY A 345 -0.64 -0.47 2.11
CA GLY A 345 -0.20 -1.76 2.66
C GLY A 345 -1.31 -2.80 2.88
N SER A 346 -2.59 -2.39 2.92
CA SER A 346 -3.72 -3.29 3.09
C SER A 346 -4.29 -3.79 1.76
N GLN A 347 -5.07 -4.87 1.81
CA GLN A 347 -5.83 -5.40 0.67
C GLN A 347 -7.08 -6.12 1.17
N ARG A 348 -8.12 -6.18 0.32
CA ARG A 348 -9.34 -6.96 0.57
C ARG A 348 -9.78 -7.64 -0.73
N ASP A 349 -10.64 -8.65 -0.62
CA ASP A 349 -11.22 -9.27 -1.80
C ASP A 349 -12.09 -8.26 -2.56
N ILE A 350 -12.89 -7.50 -1.82
CA ILE A 350 -13.81 -6.49 -2.35
C ILE A 350 -13.47 -5.14 -1.74
N ILE A 351 -13.32 -4.14 -2.59
CA ILE A 351 -13.19 -2.73 -2.16
C ILE A 351 -14.35 -1.93 -2.70
N ILE A 352 -14.96 -1.13 -1.84
CA ILE A 352 -15.91 -0.09 -2.23
C ILE A 352 -15.27 1.27 -1.97
N TYR A 353 -15.14 2.12 -2.98
CA TYR A 353 -14.62 3.47 -2.85
C TYR A 353 -15.75 4.48 -3.03
N SER A 354 -16.12 5.18 -1.96
CA SER A 354 -17.07 6.30 -1.97
C SER A 354 -16.28 7.59 -2.14
N PHE A 355 -16.50 8.31 -3.24
CA PHE A 355 -15.77 9.55 -3.54
C PHE A 355 -16.20 10.74 -2.67
N THR A 356 -17.40 10.70 -2.13
CA THR A 356 -17.96 11.73 -1.21
C THR A 356 -17.94 13.14 -1.85
N VAL A 357 -18.19 13.23 -3.17
CA VAL A 357 -18.16 14.48 -3.92
C VAL A 357 -19.55 15.05 -4.07
N ARG A 358 -19.76 16.28 -3.60
CA ARG A 358 -21.00 17.05 -3.67
C ARG A 358 -20.91 18.27 -4.59
N HIS A 359 -19.70 18.81 -4.79
CA HIS A 359 -19.43 19.94 -5.67
C HIS A 359 -18.00 19.88 -6.25
N ALA A 360 -17.79 20.61 -7.35
CA ALA A 360 -16.53 20.56 -8.10
C ALA A 360 -15.29 21.01 -7.30
N GLY A 361 -15.45 21.89 -6.30
CA GLY A 361 -14.34 22.35 -5.47
C GLY A 361 -13.65 21.23 -4.68
N GLN A 362 -14.36 20.13 -4.40
CA GLN A 362 -13.77 18.99 -3.69
C GLN A 362 -12.81 18.16 -4.56
N LEU A 363 -12.85 18.30 -5.88
CA LEU A 363 -11.94 17.61 -6.79
C LEU A 363 -10.49 17.96 -6.51
N ALA A 364 -10.19 19.21 -6.13
CA ALA A 364 -8.84 19.63 -5.76
C ALA A 364 -8.26 18.84 -4.59
N PHE A 365 -9.11 18.45 -3.63
CA PHE A 365 -8.68 17.58 -2.53
C PHE A 365 -8.47 16.13 -2.98
N LEU A 366 -9.36 15.59 -3.80
CA LEU A 366 -9.22 14.23 -4.32
C LEU A 366 -7.96 14.07 -5.16
N THR A 367 -7.61 15.08 -5.97
CA THR A 367 -6.44 15.07 -6.86
C THR A 367 -5.18 15.71 -6.27
N SER A 368 -5.19 16.03 -4.96
CA SER A 368 -4.10 16.75 -4.28
C SER A 368 -2.74 16.01 -4.29
N SER A 369 -2.71 14.74 -4.65
CA SER A 369 -1.50 13.92 -4.76
C SER A 369 -1.12 13.62 -6.22
N THR A 370 -1.64 14.39 -7.17
CA THR A 370 -1.29 14.27 -8.59
C THR A 370 0.04 14.98 -8.86
N TYR A 371 0.94 14.32 -9.56
CA TYR A 371 2.21 14.86 -10.00
C TYR A 371 2.55 14.36 -11.41
N LEU A 372 3.56 14.96 -12.04
CA LEU A 372 4.08 14.50 -13.32
C LEU A 372 5.22 13.51 -13.09
N GLU A 373 5.05 12.27 -13.54
CA GLU A 373 6.07 11.23 -13.49
C GLU A 373 6.87 11.20 -14.79
N SER A 374 8.16 10.94 -14.67
CA SER A 374 9.06 10.69 -15.78
C SER A 374 9.86 9.43 -15.53
N ASP A 375 9.42 8.32 -16.10
CA ASP A 375 10.12 7.02 -15.98
C ASP A 375 11.35 6.93 -16.90
N ASP A 376 11.46 7.84 -17.86
CA ASP A 376 12.54 7.90 -18.84
C ASP A 376 12.74 9.37 -19.27
N PRO A 377 13.96 9.93 -19.14
CA PRO A 377 14.24 11.29 -19.53
C PRO A 377 13.94 11.62 -21.01
N SER A 378 13.87 10.61 -21.87
CA SER A 378 13.55 10.77 -23.30
C SER A 378 12.06 10.81 -23.60
N THR A 379 11.19 10.55 -22.63
CA THR A 379 9.74 10.52 -22.81
C THR A 379 9.07 11.67 -22.08
N GLU A 380 7.92 12.12 -22.62
CA GLU A 380 7.14 13.16 -21.96
C GLU A 380 6.62 12.69 -20.61
N PRO A 381 6.68 13.56 -19.57
CA PRO A 381 6.09 13.30 -18.29
C PRO A 381 4.56 13.09 -18.40
N TYR A 382 4.01 12.23 -17.56
CA TYR A 382 2.58 11.93 -17.53
C TYR A 382 2.01 12.05 -16.12
N PRO A 383 0.72 12.40 -15.98
CA PRO A 383 0.12 12.62 -14.67
C PRO A 383 -0.14 11.29 -13.95
N VAL A 384 0.31 11.20 -12.71
CA VAL A 384 0.03 10.11 -11.77
C VAL A 384 -0.69 10.67 -10.56
N ASP A 385 -1.90 10.19 -10.29
CA ASP A 385 -2.61 10.46 -9.05
C ASP A 385 -2.33 9.34 -8.05
N ARG A 386 -1.49 9.65 -7.06
CA ARG A 386 -1.04 8.69 -6.04
C ARG A 386 -2.17 8.17 -5.17
N LYS A 387 -3.15 9.02 -4.81
CA LYS A 387 -4.31 8.59 -4.01
C LYS A 387 -5.20 7.65 -4.80
N LEU A 388 -5.51 8.00 -6.04
CA LEU A 388 -6.33 7.16 -6.91
C LEU A 388 -5.62 5.82 -7.18
N ASN A 389 -4.32 5.85 -7.46
CA ASN A 389 -3.53 4.64 -7.67
C ASN A 389 -3.59 3.70 -6.45
N VAL A 390 -3.38 4.24 -5.24
CA VAL A 390 -3.50 3.43 -4.03
C VAL A 390 -4.91 2.87 -3.87
N ALA A 391 -5.96 3.70 -4.02
CA ALA A 391 -7.33 3.26 -3.85
C ALA A 391 -7.69 2.11 -4.81
N LEU A 392 -7.38 2.26 -6.09
CA LEU A 392 -7.72 1.29 -7.14
C LEU A 392 -6.91 -0.02 -7.06
N THR A 393 -5.79 -0.02 -6.34
CA THR A 393 -4.92 -1.20 -6.22
C THR A 393 -5.14 -2.01 -4.93
N ARG A 394 -6.21 -1.78 -4.19
CA ARG A 394 -6.48 -2.49 -2.92
C ARG A 394 -7.35 -3.73 -3.05
N ALA A 395 -8.12 -3.86 -4.15
CA ALA A 395 -9.00 -5.00 -4.39
C ALA A 395 -8.25 -6.19 -4.98
N ARG A 396 -8.68 -7.40 -4.62
CA ARG A 396 -8.19 -8.65 -5.21
C ARG A 396 -9.16 -9.20 -6.26
N GLU A 397 -10.46 -9.13 -5.97
CA GLU A 397 -11.53 -9.76 -6.75
C GLU A 397 -12.50 -8.76 -7.39
N GLN A 398 -12.92 -7.74 -6.65
CA GLN A 398 -13.94 -6.80 -7.13
C GLN A 398 -13.74 -5.38 -6.58
N MET A 399 -14.03 -4.39 -7.41
CA MET A 399 -13.98 -2.97 -7.08
C MET A 399 -15.30 -2.32 -7.43
N VAL A 400 -15.94 -1.66 -6.46
CA VAL A 400 -17.12 -0.83 -6.68
C VAL A 400 -16.77 0.62 -6.38
N LEU A 401 -17.00 1.50 -7.32
CA LEU A 401 -16.80 2.94 -7.20
C LEU A 401 -18.15 3.61 -7.07
N VAL A 402 -18.34 4.47 -6.07
CA VAL A 402 -19.61 5.15 -5.79
C VAL A 402 -19.37 6.65 -5.77
N GLY A 403 -20.08 7.42 -6.60
CA GLY A 403 -19.92 8.86 -6.64
C GLY A 403 -20.77 9.52 -7.73
N ASN A 404 -20.67 10.84 -7.84
CA ASN A 404 -21.35 11.59 -8.90
C ASN A 404 -20.46 11.63 -10.16
N ALA A 405 -20.85 10.89 -11.19
CA ALA A 405 -20.11 10.78 -12.45
C ALA A 405 -19.94 12.13 -13.16
N ALA A 406 -20.96 12.97 -13.16
CA ALA A 406 -20.91 14.28 -13.83
C ALA A 406 -19.90 15.23 -13.15
N LEU A 407 -19.81 15.21 -11.83
CA LEU A 407 -18.82 16.00 -11.09
C LEU A 407 -17.41 15.45 -11.30
N LEU A 408 -17.22 14.14 -11.18
CA LEU A 408 -15.91 13.51 -11.31
C LEU A 408 -15.34 13.68 -12.72
N ARG A 409 -16.16 13.60 -13.77
CA ARG A 409 -15.74 13.82 -15.16
C ARG A 409 -15.18 15.22 -15.47
N ARG A 410 -15.33 16.18 -14.56
CA ARG A 410 -14.66 17.47 -14.68
C ARG A 410 -13.13 17.39 -14.55
N ASN A 411 -12.63 16.30 -13.99
CA ASN A 411 -11.20 15.97 -14.00
C ASN A 411 -10.93 14.94 -15.12
N ALA A 412 -9.98 15.22 -15.99
CA ALA A 412 -9.69 14.39 -17.17
C ALA A 412 -9.27 12.95 -16.83
N LEU A 413 -8.56 12.74 -15.70
CA LEU A 413 -8.15 11.40 -15.27
C LEU A 413 -9.36 10.58 -14.80
N PHE A 414 -10.24 11.18 -13.98
CA PHE A 414 -11.47 10.52 -13.53
C PHE A 414 -12.45 10.28 -14.71
N ALA A 415 -12.52 11.20 -15.67
CA ALA A 415 -13.30 11.00 -16.89
C ALA A 415 -12.84 9.74 -17.62
N ARG A 416 -11.54 9.63 -17.93
CA ARG A 416 -10.98 8.42 -18.58
C ARG A 416 -11.20 7.15 -17.76
N MET A 417 -11.14 7.24 -16.45
CA MET A 417 -11.41 6.10 -15.56
C MET A 417 -12.85 5.63 -15.70
N ILE A 418 -13.81 6.55 -15.59
CA ILE A 418 -15.25 6.25 -15.64
C ILE A 418 -15.65 5.76 -17.04
N ASP A 419 -15.09 6.34 -18.11
CA ASP A 419 -15.38 5.96 -19.50
C ASP A 419 -14.85 4.55 -19.84
N GLY A 420 -13.91 4.03 -19.08
CA GLY A 420 -13.35 2.68 -19.23
C GLY A 420 -14.06 1.58 -18.44
N MET A 421 -15.21 1.85 -17.80
CA MET A 421 -15.92 0.88 -16.96
C MET A 421 -17.43 0.95 -17.12
N THR A 422 -18.14 -0.07 -16.65
CA THR A 422 -19.59 -0.09 -16.60
C THR A 422 -20.11 0.92 -15.58
N VAL A 423 -21.02 1.79 -16.01
CA VAL A 423 -21.67 2.81 -15.18
C VAL A 423 -23.14 2.48 -15.02
N VAL A 424 -23.62 2.47 -13.78
CA VAL A 424 -25.02 2.22 -13.43
C VAL A 424 -25.52 3.35 -12.56
N THR A 425 -26.68 3.92 -12.90
CA THR A 425 -27.27 5.00 -12.10
C THR A 425 -28.06 4.43 -10.93
N TRP A 426 -27.79 4.94 -9.73
CA TRP A 426 -28.58 4.60 -8.54
C TRP A 426 -29.94 5.29 -8.59
N GLY A 427 -31.01 4.51 -8.47
CA GLY A 427 -32.38 4.99 -8.46
C GLY A 427 -33.15 4.85 -9.77
N ASP A 428 -32.48 4.49 -10.86
CA ASP A 428 -33.17 4.06 -12.07
C ASP A 428 -33.81 2.67 -11.83
N LYS A 429 -35.12 2.58 -12.00
CA LYS A 429 -35.91 1.37 -11.80
C LYS A 429 -35.94 0.52 -13.08
#